data_75845abb79949bd200834c7e08121887
#
_entry.id   75845abb79949bd200834c7e08121887
#
_cell.length_a   1.000
_cell.length_b   1.000
_cell.length_c   1.000
_cell.angle_alpha   90.00
_cell.angle_beta   90.00
_cell.angle_gamma   90.00
#
_symmetry.space_group_name_H-M   'P 1'
#
loop_
_entity.id
_entity.type
_entity.pdbx_description
1 polymer ?
#
loop_
_entity_poly.entity_id
_entity_poly.type
_entity_poly.pdbx_seq_one_letter_code
_entity_poly.pdbx_strand_id
1 'polypeptide(L)'
;MLDEKIKEKIIKELLPALEKEAWELSDDMAAHPELGSNEFESSRKIVEMLCRHGIQVEYPYCGLPTAFRAVINPGGKKKAAFLAEYDALPEIGHGCGHCASGMASVLAGLVAQEVRDTLEDVQIDIIGTPDEEWGGGKVLLQRAGAFKDYDFAAMVHMNGVDSAEAKF
;
A
#
# COMPACT_ATOMS: atom_id res chain seq x y z
N MET A 1 -17.87 -7.78 -12.03
CA MET A 1 -16.59 -8.28 -12.61
C MET A 1 -16.00 -7.15 -13.44
N LEU A 2 -14.72 -6.81 -13.29
CA LEU A 2 -14.11 -5.72 -14.07
C LEU A 2 -14.20 -6.02 -15.56
N ASP A 3 -14.60 -5.02 -16.38
CA ASP A 3 -14.70 -5.15 -17.85
C ASP A 3 -13.33 -5.52 -18.43
N GLU A 4 -13.29 -6.43 -19.41
CA GLU A 4 -12.06 -6.87 -20.07
C GLU A 4 -11.28 -5.71 -20.71
N LYS A 5 -11.97 -4.70 -21.24
CA LYS A 5 -11.34 -3.48 -21.76
C LYS A 5 -10.60 -2.70 -20.68
N ILE A 6 -11.15 -2.64 -19.46
CA ILE A 6 -10.50 -1.97 -18.32
C ILE A 6 -9.27 -2.76 -17.88
N LYS A 7 -9.36 -4.09 -17.83
CA LYS A 7 -8.21 -4.95 -17.54
C LYS A 7 -7.09 -4.76 -18.55
N GLU A 8 -7.44 -4.73 -19.82
CA GLU A 8 -6.47 -4.52 -20.90
C GLU A 8 -5.80 -3.15 -20.79
N LYS A 9 -6.57 -2.09 -20.52
CA LYS A 9 -6.05 -0.74 -20.26
C LYS A 9 -5.09 -0.73 -19.07
N ILE A 10 -5.46 -1.38 -17.97
CA ILE A 10 -4.59 -1.47 -16.78
C ILE A 10 -3.26 -2.12 -17.14
N ILE A 11 -3.27 -3.26 -17.79
CA ILE A 11 -2.07 -4.04 -18.08
C ILE A 11 -1.18 -3.37 -19.13
N LYS A 12 -1.78 -2.84 -20.21
CA LYS A 12 -1.03 -2.36 -21.37
C LYS A 12 -0.66 -0.88 -21.29
N GLU A 13 -1.37 -0.08 -20.51
CA GLU A 13 -1.20 1.37 -20.50
C GLU A 13 -0.85 1.90 -19.09
N LEU A 14 -1.70 1.62 -18.08
CA LEU A 14 -1.55 2.25 -16.78
C LEU A 14 -0.37 1.71 -15.99
N LEU A 15 -0.21 0.39 -15.90
CA LEU A 15 0.93 -0.20 -15.20
C LEU A 15 2.26 0.27 -15.80
N PRO A 16 2.52 0.18 -17.11
CA PRO A 16 3.78 0.68 -17.69
C PRO A 16 4.01 2.19 -17.50
N ALA A 17 2.94 2.98 -17.37
CA ALA A 17 3.06 4.41 -17.13
C ALA A 17 3.41 4.78 -15.69
N LEU A 18 2.96 3.99 -14.71
CA LEU A 18 3.06 4.28 -13.28
C LEU A 18 4.17 3.49 -12.57
N GLU A 19 4.55 2.32 -13.08
CA GLU A 19 5.46 1.41 -12.41
C GLU A 19 6.85 2.00 -12.18
N LYS A 20 7.33 2.85 -13.10
CA LYS A 20 8.66 3.44 -12.99
C LYS A 20 8.82 4.26 -11.71
N GLU A 21 7.85 5.14 -11.40
CA GLU A 21 7.88 5.98 -10.20
C GLU A 21 7.83 5.11 -8.92
N ALA A 22 7.01 4.05 -8.95
CA ALA A 22 6.88 3.13 -7.83
C ALA A 22 8.19 2.38 -7.56
N TRP A 23 8.85 1.88 -8.61
CA TRP A 23 10.11 1.16 -8.46
C TRP A 23 11.28 2.06 -8.08
N GLU A 24 11.34 3.29 -8.60
CA GLU A 24 12.34 4.28 -8.18
C GLU A 24 12.24 4.58 -6.67
N LEU A 25 11.03 4.66 -6.12
CA LEU A 25 10.85 4.83 -4.69
C LEU A 25 11.19 3.55 -3.90
N SER A 26 10.87 2.37 -4.43
CA SER A 26 11.30 1.09 -3.84
C SER A 26 12.82 1.00 -3.74
N ASP A 27 13.52 1.36 -4.81
CA ASP A 27 15.00 1.36 -4.87
C ASP A 27 15.59 2.40 -3.89
N ASP A 28 14.98 3.56 -3.77
CA ASP A 28 15.40 4.59 -2.81
C ASP A 28 15.22 4.10 -1.35
N MET A 29 14.10 3.47 -1.02
CA MET A 29 13.90 2.86 0.31
C MET A 29 14.92 1.73 0.57
N ALA A 30 15.21 0.90 -0.42
CA ALA A 30 16.22 -0.15 -0.31
C ALA A 30 17.62 0.41 -0.06
N ALA A 31 17.95 1.55 -0.66
CA ALA A 31 19.23 2.25 -0.47
C ALA A 31 19.32 2.99 0.87
N HIS A 32 18.18 3.36 1.46
CA HIS A 32 18.09 4.12 2.71
C HIS A 32 17.12 3.43 3.70
N PRO A 33 17.45 2.21 4.18
CA PRO A 33 16.53 1.43 4.99
C PRO A 33 16.26 2.06 6.35
N GLU A 34 14.99 2.10 6.74
CA GLU A 34 14.52 2.56 8.04
C GLU A 34 13.91 1.41 8.82
N LEU A 35 14.26 1.30 10.10
CA LEU A 35 13.75 0.24 10.97
C LEU A 35 12.33 0.55 11.44
N GLY A 36 11.64 -0.49 11.87
CA GLY A 36 10.29 -0.39 12.41
C GLY A 36 10.11 0.71 13.45
N SER A 37 8.98 1.40 13.41
CA SER A 37 8.62 2.61 14.18
C SER A 37 9.44 3.87 13.86
N ASN A 38 10.39 3.81 12.92
CA ASN A 38 11.25 4.93 12.51
C ASN A 38 11.22 5.19 10.99
N GLU A 39 10.24 4.67 10.28
CA GLU A 39 10.09 4.76 8.83
C GLU A 39 9.55 6.13 8.38
N PHE A 40 10.11 7.22 8.92
CA PHE A 40 9.60 8.58 8.71
C PHE A 40 9.79 9.06 7.27
N GLU A 41 10.95 8.82 6.68
CA GLU A 41 11.24 9.24 5.31
C GLU A 41 10.51 8.35 4.29
N SER A 42 10.50 7.04 4.51
CA SER A 42 9.79 6.08 3.66
C SER A 42 8.30 6.39 3.59
N SER A 43 7.63 6.50 4.75
CA SER A 43 6.21 6.82 4.82
C SER A 43 5.89 8.19 4.22
N ARG A 44 6.72 9.22 4.53
CA ARG A 44 6.55 10.56 3.98
C ARG A 44 6.62 10.59 2.45
N LYS A 45 7.63 9.92 1.86
CA LYS A 45 7.80 9.85 0.40
C LYS A 45 6.64 9.12 -0.29
N ILE A 46 6.14 8.03 0.31
CA ILE A 46 4.93 7.34 -0.17
C ILE A 46 3.73 8.27 -0.13
N VAL A 47 3.50 8.95 0.98
CA VAL A 47 2.39 9.91 1.14
C VAL A 47 2.48 11.03 0.10
N GLU A 48 3.66 11.61 -0.10
CA GLU A 48 3.89 12.64 -1.12
C GLU A 48 3.59 12.14 -2.54
N MET A 49 3.99 10.90 -2.87
CA MET A 49 3.65 10.27 -4.15
C MET A 49 2.14 10.17 -4.32
N LEU A 50 1.43 9.61 -3.35
CA LEU A 50 -0.03 9.46 -3.38
C LEU A 50 -0.75 10.81 -3.53
N CYS A 51 -0.29 11.83 -2.80
CA CYS A 51 -0.83 13.19 -2.91
C CYS A 51 -0.59 13.82 -4.29
N ARG A 52 0.58 13.59 -4.93
CA ARG A 52 0.84 14.07 -6.30
C ARG A 52 -0.13 13.47 -7.33
N HIS A 53 -0.60 12.25 -7.09
CA HIS A 53 -1.63 11.58 -7.91
C HIS A 53 -3.07 11.95 -7.51
N GLY A 54 -3.25 12.98 -6.66
CA GLY A 54 -4.58 13.50 -6.28
C GLY A 54 -5.35 12.61 -5.31
N ILE A 55 -4.69 11.68 -4.64
CA ILE A 55 -5.28 10.81 -3.63
C ILE A 55 -5.27 11.55 -2.29
N GLN A 56 -6.40 11.51 -1.56
CA GLN A 56 -6.48 12.05 -0.21
C GLN A 56 -5.82 11.10 0.78
N VAL A 57 -4.90 11.62 1.60
CA VAL A 57 -4.16 10.82 2.58
C VAL A 57 -4.33 11.40 3.98
N GLU A 58 -4.70 10.54 4.92
CA GLU A 58 -4.64 10.78 6.35
C GLU A 58 -3.27 10.29 6.86
N TYR A 59 -2.47 11.22 7.40
CA TYR A 59 -1.13 10.96 7.89
C TYR A 59 -0.77 11.94 9.02
N PRO A 60 -0.41 11.50 10.23
CA PRO A 60 -0.34 10.10 10.69
C PRO A 60 -1.71 9.44 10.84
N TYR A 61 -1.78 8.11 10.88
CA TYR A 61 -3.02 7.36 10.95
C TYR A 61 -3.12 6.50 12.21
N CYS A 62 -4.30 6.49 12.84
CA CYS A 62 -4.61 5.69 14.05
C CYS A 62 -3.58 5.84 15.18
N GLY A 63 -2.96 7.02 15.31
CA GLY A 63 -1.97 7.30 16.37
C GLY A 63 -0.58 6.71 16.15
N LEU A 64 -0.33 6.06 15.03
CA LEU A 64 1.01 5.61 14.64
C LEU A 64 1.67 6.68 13.76
N PRO A 65 2.83 7.22 14.13
CA PRO A 65 3.45 8.38 13.47
C PRO A 65 3.78 8.16 12.00
N THR A 66 4.09 6.93 11.62
CA THR A 66 4.51 6.54 10.27
C THR A 66 3.44 5.80 9.49
N ALA A 67 2.28 5.47 10.11
CA ALA A 67 1.14 4.90 9.41
C ALA A 67 0.37 5.96 8.61
N PHE A 68 -0.21 5.55 7.49
CA PHE A 68 -1.08 6.40 6.68
C PHE A 68 -2.30 5.64 6.16
N ARG A 69 -3.31 6.38 5.75
CA ARG A 69 -4.47 5.87 5.03
C ARG A 69 -4.75 6.76 3.82
N ALA A 70 -4.68 6.20 2.64
CA ALA A 70 -5.01 6.87 1.39
C ALA A 70 -6.35 6.34 0.86
N VAL A 71 -7.25 7.23 0.43
CA VAL A 71 -8.64 6.90 0.10
C VAL A 71 -8.94 7.16 -1.37
N ILE A 72 -9.38 6.13 -2.08
CA ILE A 72 -9.75 6.15 -3.48
C ILE A 72 -11.25 5.84 -3.59
N ASN A 73 -11.98 6.63 -4.38
CA ASN A 73 -13.43 6.52 -4.55
C ASN A 73 -14.20 6.52 -3.20
N PRO A 74 -14.10 7.60 -2.40
CA PRO A 74 -14.71 7.67 -1.08
C PRO A 74 -16.23 7.54 -1.13
N GLY A 75 -16.81 6.84 -0.16
CA GLY A 75 -18.26 6.66 -0.02
C GLY A 75 -18.83 5.41 -0.69
N GLY A 76 -18.00 4.58 -1.29
CA GLY A 76 -18.41 3.25 -1.76
C GLY A 76 -18.95 2.39 -0.60
N LYS A 77 -20.02 1.63 -0.87
CA LYS A 77 -20.65 0.74 0.14
C LYS A 77 -19.78 -0.46 0.49
N LYS A 78 -18.96 -0.90 -0.45
CA LYS A 78 -17.95 -1.93 -0.24
C LYS A 78 -16.60 -1.31 -0.06
N LYS A 79 -15.81 -1.83 0.88
CA LYS A 79 -14.49 -1.29 1.18
C LYS A 79 -13.42 -2.37 1.09
N ALA A 80 -12.42 -2.13 0.28
CA ALA A 80 -11.23 -2.97 0.17
C ALA A 80 -9.99 -2.18 0.59
N ALA A 81 -9.00 -2.85 1.18
CA ALA A 81 -7.72 -2.25 1.51
C ALA A 81 -6.56 -3.02 0.87
N PHE A 82 -5.59 -2.29 0.33
CA PHE A 82 -4.25 -2.79 0.06
C PHE A 82 -3.33 -2.37 1.19
N LEU A 83 -2.63 -3.32 1.80
CA LEU A 83 -1.71 -3.05 2.90
C LEU A 83 -0.30 -2.88 2.34
N ALA A 84 0.38 -1.84 2.78
CA ALA A 84 1.74 -1.51 2.37
C ALA A 84 2.68 -1.51 3.58
N GLU A 85 3.67 -2.39 3.57
CA GLU A 85 4.78 -2.46 4.51
C GLU A 85 5.99 -1.72 3.93
N TYR A 86 6.83 -1.14 4.78
CA TYR A 86 8.03 -0.38 4.35
C TYR A 86 9.13 -0.31 5.41
N ASP A 87 9.03 -1.09 6.48
CA ASP A 87 10.11 -1.24 7.46
C ASP A 87 11.19 -2.20 6.98
N ALA A 88 12.39 -1.99 7.50
CA ALA A 88 13.58 -2.77 7.20
C ALA A 88 14.09 -3.51 8.44
N LEU A 89 14.92 -4.52 8.22
CA LEU A 89 15.59 -5.30 9.26
C LEU A 89 16.93 -4.68 9.63
N PRO A 90 17.36 -4.79 10.91
CA PRO A 90 18.71 -4.42 11.30
C PRO A 90 19.76 -5.21 10.50
N GLU A 91 20.86 -4.55 10.15
CA GLU A 91 22.04 -5.11 9.47
C GLU A 91 21.82 -5.54 8.03
N ILE A 92 20.66 -6.08 7.67
CA ILE A 92 20.36 -6.60 6.32
C ILE A 92 19.45 -5.71 5.49
N GLY A 93 18.97 -4.59 6.05
CA GLY A 93 18.08 -3.67 5.33
C GLY A 93 16.76 -4.31 4.92
N HIS A 94 16.31 -4.08 3.69
CA HIS A 94 15.06 -4.65 3.15
C HIS A 94 15.19 -6.12 2.71
N GLY A 95 15.86 -6.96 3.54
CA GLY A 95 16.00 -8.39 3.27
C GLY A 95 14.65 -9.15 3.26
N CYS A 96 13.61 -8.63 3.91
CA CYS A 96 12.24 -9.14 3.85
C CYS A 96 11.48 -8.72 2.56
N GLY A 97 11.99 -7.72 1.82
CA GLY A 97 11.39 -7.23 0.59
C GLY A 97 10.24 -6.24 0.77
N HIS A 98 10.07 -5.64 1.95
CA HIS A 98 8.97 -4.70 2.25
C HIS A 98 8.99 -3.47 1.32
N CYS A 99 10.15 -2.96 0.91
CA CYS A 99 10.25 -1.88 -0.06
C CYS A 99 9.55 -2.21 -1.39
N ALA A 100 9.66 -3.45 -1.86
CA ALA A 100 9.03 -3.88 -3.12
C ALA A 100 7.55 -4.25 -2.90
N SER A 101 7.22 -5.03 -1.86
CA SER A 101 5.83 -5.44 -1.56
C SER A 101 4.93 -4.25 -1.22
N GLY A 102 5.43 -3.31 -0.42
CA GLY A 102 4.71 -2.08 -0.09
C GLY A 102 4.45 -1.23 -1.33
N MET A 103 5.46 -1.07 -2.18
CA MET A 103 5.30 -0.31 -3.43
C MET A 103 4.41 -1.01 -4.45
N ALA A 104 4.31 -2.34 -4.46
CA ALA A 104 3.32 -3.06 -5.26
C ALA A 104 1.89 -2.72 -4.80
N SER A 105 1.63 -2.63 -3.49
CA SER A 105 0.34 -2.20 -2.94
C SER A 105 0.04 -0.74 -3.26
N VAL A 106 1.02 0.14 -3.18
CA VAL A 106 0.89 1.56 -3.58
C VAL A 106 0.58 1.68 -5.07
N LEU A 107 1.30 0.97 -5.93
CA LEU A 107 1.06 0.95 -7.38
C LEU A 107 -0.35 0.47 -7.72
N ALA A 108 -0.86 -0.57 -7.03
CA ALA A 108 -2.24 -1.01 -7.19
C ALA A 108 -3.24 0.11 -6.87
N GLY A 109 -2.97 0.91 -5.85
CA GLY A 109 -3.77 2.09 -5.51
C GLY A 109 -3.68 3.20 -6.55
N LEU A 110 -2.49 3.49 -7.08
CA LEU A 110 -2.34 4.47 -8.18
C LEU A 110 -3.15 4.05 -9.41
N VAL A 111 -3.09 2.77 -9.78
CA VAL A 111 -3.92 2.22 -10.87
C VAL A 111 -5.41 2.34 -10.55
N ALA A 112 -5.84 2.03 -9.32
CA ALA A 112 -7.23 2.16 -8.90
C ALA A 112 -7.72 3.62 -9.00
N GLN A 113 -6.87 4.60 -8.69
CA GLN A 113 -7.16 6.02 -8.84
C GLN A 113 -7.44 6.39 -10.31
N GLU A 114 -6.66 5.86 -11.25
CA GLU A 114 -6.85 6.13 -12.69
C GLU A 114 -8.15 5.53 -13.26
N VAL A 115 -8.66 4.47 -12.64
CA VAL A 115 -9.91 3.81 -13.05
C VAL A 115 -11.05 4.04 -12.06
N ARG A 116 -10.94 4.99 -11.15
CA ARG A 116 -11.89 5.20 -10.05
C ARG A 116 -13.34 5.35 -10.50
N ASP A 117 -13.58 6.00 -11.64
CA ASP A 117 -14.92 6.22 -12.20
C ASP A 117 -15.60 4.90 -12.62
N THR A 118 -14.86 3.79 -12.67
CA THR A 118 -15.36 2.44 -12.98
C THR A 118 -15.57 1.57 -11.74
N LEU A 119 -15.20 2.06 -10.56
CA LEU A 119 -15.27 1.30 -9.31
C LEU A 119 -16.68 1.26 -8.71
N GLU A 120 -17.65 1.98 -9.32
CA GLU A 120 -19.04 2.06 -8.84
C GLU A 120 -19.13 2.30 -7.32
N ASP A 121 -19.63 1.32 -6.59
CA ASP A 121 -19.88 1.35 -5.14
C ASP A 121 -18.70 0.82 -4.30
N VAL A 122 -17.50 0.71 -4.87
CA VAL A 122 -16.31 0.19 -4.17
C VAL A 122 -15.37 1.32 -3.81
N GLN A 123 -15.10 1.50 -2.53
CA GLN A 123 -13.99 2.30 -2.02
C GLN A 123 -12.75 1.41 -1.91
N ILE A 124 -11.60 1.90 -2.36
CA ILE A 124 -10.31 1.24 -2.21
C ILE A 124 -9.41 2.16 -1.37
N ASP A 125 -8.84 1.62 -0.32
CA ASP A 125 -7.88 2.34 0.51
C ASP A 125 -6.50 1.67 0.42
N ILE A 126 -5.45 2.48 0.51
CA ILE A 126 -4.09 1.99 0.78
C ILE A 126 -3.79 2.31 2.22
N ILE A 127 -3.45 1.30 3.01
CA ILE A 127 -3.10 1.47 4.42
C ILE A 127 -1.62 1.15 4.60
N GLY A 128 -0.86 2.18 4.96
CA GLY A 128 0.53 2.03 5.37
C GLY A 128 0.62 1.38 6.75
N THR A 129 1.25 0.23 6.81
CA THR A 129 1.37 -0.62 8.01
C THR A 129 2.83 -0.70 8.44
N PRO A 130 3.31 0.26 9.27
CA PRO A 130 4.69 0.31 9.72
C PRO A 130 5.01 -0.80 10.72
N ASP A 131 6.30 -1.03 10.95
CA ASP A 131 6.83 -1.82 12.07
C ASP A 131 6.26 -3.25 12.10
N GLU A 132 6.33 -3.95 10.97
CA GLU A 132 5.87 -5.34 10.88
C GLU A 132 6.76 -6.29 11.65
N GLU A 133 8.07 -6.10 11.52
CA GLU A 133 9.11 -7.03 11.97
C GLU A 133 9.27 -7.08 13.51
N TRP A 134 8.92 -6.01 14.23
CA TRP A 134 9.16 -5.89 15.66
C TRP A 134 7.94 -5.50 16.48
N GLY A 135 7.34 -4.37 16.17
CA GLY A 135 6.27 -3.78 16.98
C GLY A 135 4.88 -4.27 16.62
N GLY A 136 4.74 -4.96 15.49
CA GLY A 136 3.45 -5.47 15.03
C GLY A 136 2.46 -4.36 14.69
N GLY A 137 2.86 -3.40 13.87
CA GLY A 137 2.05 -2.23 13.52
C GLY A 137 0.65 -2.58 13.05
N LYS A 138 0.48 -3.66 12.27
CA LYS A 138 -0.85 -4.16 11.86
C LYS A 138 -1.73 -4.54 13.07
N VAL A 139 -1.14 -5.12 14.11
CA VAL A 139 -1.86 -5.46 15.36
C VAL A 139 -2.29 -4.20 16.10
N LEU A 140 -1.42 -3.17 16.12
CA LEU A 140 -1.76 -1.88 16.73
C LEU A 140 -2.87 -1.17 15.96
N LEU A 141 -2.80 -1.14 14.64
CA LEU A 141 -3.85 -0.62 13.76
C LEU A 141 -5.17 -1.37 13.96
N GLN A 142 -5.13 -2.70 14.05
CA GLN A 142 -6.32 -3.51 14.32
C GLN A 142 -6.96 -3.16 15.67
N ARG A 143 -6.16 -3.03 16.73
CA ARG A 143 -6.65 -2.62 18.06
C ARG A 143 -7.24 -1.22 18.06
N ALA A 144 -6.72 -0.32 17.25
CA ALA A 144 -7.27 1.01 17.02
C ALA A 144 -8.54 1.01 16.14
N GLY A 145 -8.94 -0.15 15.60
CA GLY A 145 -10.14 -0.29 14.78
C GLY A 145 -9.95 0.07 13.31
N ALA A 146 -8.71 0.17 12.83
CA ALA A 146 -8.40 0.58 11.46
C ALA A 146 -9.05 -0.31 10.39
N PHE A 147 -9.28 -1.59 10.68
CA PHE A 147 -9.77 -2.57 9.70
C PHE A 147 -11.23 -2.97 9.88
N LYS A 148 -11.94 -2.46 10.89
CA LYS A 148 -13.31 -2.93 11.26
C LYS A 148 -14.37 -2.73 10.18
N ASP A 149 -14.20 -1.74 9.31
CA ASP A 149 -15.18 -1.34 8.30
C ASP A 149 -14.84 -1.85 6.89
N TYR A 150 -13.81 -2.71 6.75
CA TYR A 150 -13.43 -3.29 5.46
C TYR A 150 -14.06 -4.65 5.24
N ASP A 151 -14.56 -4.85 4.02
CA ASP A 151 -15.06 -6.15 3.55
C ASP A 151 -13.90 -7.08 3.15
N PHE A 152 -12.75 -6.50 2.74
CA PHE A 152 -11.60 -7.24 2.24
C PHE A 152 -10.30 -6.44 2.45
N ALA A 153 -9.23 -7.16 2.79
CA ALA A 153 -7.88 -6.60 2.79
C ALA A 153 -6.91 -7.59 2.12
N ALA A 154 -5.98 -7.06 1.35
CA ALA A 154 -4.96 -7.84 0.66
C ALA A 154 -3.60 -7.16 0.77
N MET A 155 -2.56 -7.96 0.69
CA MET A 155 -1.18 -7.49 0.53
C MET A 155 -0.40 -8.47 -0.35
N VAL A 156 0.61 -7.96 -1.02
CA VAL A 156 1.65 -8.78 -1.64
C VAL A 156 2.79 -8.87 -0.64
N HIS A 157 3.40 -10.04 -0.51
CA HIS A 157 4.63 -10.21 0.27
C HIS A 157 5.65 -10.99 -0.55
N MET A 158 6.89 -10.55 -0.54
CA MET A 158 7.97 -11.25 -1.26
C MET A 158 8.27 -12.58 -0.59
N ASN A 159 8.44 -13.63 -1.39
CA ASN A 159 8.76 -14.97 -0.91
C ASN A 159 9.75 -15.65 -1.88
N GLY A 160 10.47 -16.67 -1.39
CA GLY A 160 11.40 -17.44 -2.20
C GLY A 160 10.74 -18.38 -3.22
N VAL A 161 9.41 -18.50 -3.19
CA VAL A 161 8.61 -19.33 -4.11
C VAL A 161 7.31 -18.63 -4.46
N ASP A 162 6.77 -18.88 -5.64
CA ASP A 162 5.46 -18.40 -6.01
C ASP A 162 4.39 -19.13 -5.19
N SER A 163 3.67 -18.38 -4.37
CA SER A 163 2.59 -18.91 -3.55
C SER A 163 1.46 -17.90 -3.43
N ALA A 164 0.25 -18.38 -3.25
CA ALA A 164 -0.91 -17.57 -2.88
C ALA A 164 -1.61 -18.23 -1.69
N GLU A 165 -1.74 -17.50 -0.60
CA GLU A 165 -2.48 -17.95 0.59
C GLU A 165 -3.66 -17.03 0.83
N ALA A 166 -4.85 -17.63 1.10
CA ALA A 166 -5.99 -16.91 1.62
C ALA A 166 -6.24 -17.38 3.07
N LYS A 167 -6.19 -16.43 4.01
CA LYS A 167 -6.55 -16.69 5.43
C LYS A 167 -7.88 -15.99 5.70
N PHE A 168 -8.87 -16.76 6.10
CA PHE A 168 -10.22 -16.31 6.44
C PHE A 168 -10.42 -16.30 7.94
#